data_f594c3383966e3563c4c8be70b4220ed
#
_entry.id   f594c3383966e3563c4c8be70b4220ed
#
_cell.length_a   1.000
_cell.length_b   1.000
_cell.length_c   1.000
_cell.angle_alpha   90.00
_cell.angle_beta   90.00
_cell.angle_gamma   90.00
#
_symmetry.space_group_name_H-M   'P 1'
#
loop_
_entity.id
_entity.type
_entity.pdbx_description
1 polymer ?
#
loop_
_entity_poly.entity_id
_entity_poly.type
_entity_poly.pdbx_seq_one_letter_code
_entity_poly.pdbx_strand_id
1 'polypeptide(L)'
;MIHHDLPHPASKDTTMNSRPVGRRGLFLGAGTLVASGLLAACSTELAPPQAPPTGGPADEATPTPVQTPEQLSTIVPEVNAAVVAADESRDAALLAPRVSGSAVEFRTATYAMIAKAEEWAEDLKVPGTEVILSLTSVTAEFPRTAIALVQDSVEEDGVPYFMALQQADAKSPYSAWGWAQQAVNLEIEMPMVADELVGAEQVTAESDGLVMTPAKALALYATVLTGGDAADPDDLLAPNPFQTGTHERIQTERSELNAGVEWDEAATVRETYTVRDGELAGLRTADGGAIVMGTLMSTRKVSIKDGATMRYAEDNKYTKVIGKKEFTSEYLRDYGTHVALYIPSQDAGGQVQPIGATQTALNASGT
;
A
#
# COMPACT_ATOMS: atom_id res chain seq x y z
N MET A 1 8.33 17.17 36.51
CA MET A 1 6.96 17.40 37.00
C MET A 1 6.48 18.71 36.43
N ILE A 2 5.91 18.73 35.26
CA ILE A 2 5.16 19.88 34.73
C ILE A 2 4.01 19.28 33.93
N HIS A 3 2.79 19.35 34.50
CA HIS A 3 1.54 19.06 33.84
C HIS A 3 1.18 20.20 32.91
N HIS A 4 0.85 19.92 31.65
CA HIS A 4 0.08 20.81 30.81
C HIS A 4 -1.23 20.13 30.43
N ASP A 5 -2.30 20.60 31.12
CA ASP A 5 -3.67 20.35 30.72
C ASP A 5 -4.01 21.23 29.50
N LEU A 6 -4.52 20.60 28.44
CA LEU A 6 -5.15 21.28 27.32
C LEU A 6 -6.67 21.03 27.34
N PRO A 7 -7.50 22.06 27.13
CA PRO A 7 -8.95 21.97 27.30
C PRO A 7 -9.64 21.38 26.06
N HIS A 8 -10.63 20.53 26.30
CA HIS A 8 -11.60 20.05 25.31
C HIS A 8 -12.47 21.17 24.75
N PRO A 9 -12.77 21.23 23.46
CA PRO A 9 -13.86 22.01 22.94
C PRO A 9 -15.21 21.26 23.03
N ALA A 10 -16.20 21.96 23.48
CA ALA A 10 -17.56 21.52 23.71
C ALA A 10 -18.31 21.23 22.39
N SER A 11 -19.07 20.13 22.39
CA SER A 11 -20.05 19.78 21.38
C SER A 11 -21.17 20.81 21.27
N LYS A 12 -21.47 21.23 20.05
CA LYS A 12 -22.73 21.94 19.73
C LYS A 12 -23.66 21.01 18.99
N ASP A 13 -24.70 20.58 19.68
CA ASP A 13 -25.90 19.99 19.08
C ASP A 13 -26.54 20.97 18.11
N THR A 14 -26.73 20.51 16.87
CA THR A 14 -27.66 21.16 15.94
C THR A 14 -28.59 20.13 15.36
N THR A 15 -29.75 20.00 15.92
CA THR A 15 -30.90 19.27 15.38
C THR A 15 -31.42 19.97 14.14
N MET A 16 -31.46 19.28 13.00
CA MET A 16 -32.23 19.71 11.85
C MET A 16 -33.12 18.60 11.30
N ASN A 17 -34.38 18.89 11.40
CA ASN A 17 -35.64 18.31 11.03
C ASN A 17 -35.66 17.65 9.64
N SER A 18 -36.06 16.39 9.60
CA SER A 18 -36.46 15.64 8.41
C SER A 18 -37.88 15.97 7.97
N ARG A 19 -38.06 16.21 6.69
CA ARG A 19 -39.38 16.13 6.04
C ARG A 19 -39.37 15.11 4.92
N PRO A 20 -40.34 14.18 4.88
CA PRO A 20 -40.45 13.20 3.81
C PRO A 20 -41.30 13.77 2.66
N VAL A 21 -40.84 13.54 1.41
CA VAL A 21 -41.70 13.73 0.22
C VAL A 21 -41.79 12.39 -0.49
N GLY A 22 -42.97 11.78 -0.32
CA GLY A 22 -43.40 10.65 -1.13
C GLY A 22 -44.02 11.15 -2.43
N ARG A 23 -43.81 10.38 -3.54
CA ARG A 23 -44.79 10.30 -4.63
C ARG A 23 -44.65 8.99 -5.38
N ARG A 24 -45.72 8.23 -5.29
CA ARG A 24 -46.10 7.07 -6.11
C ARG A 24 -46.27 7.50 -7.56
N GLY A 25 -45.93 6.62 -8.49
CA GLY A 25 -46.34 6.66 -9.87
C GLY A 25 -46.36 5.26 -10.46
N LEU A 26 -47.50 4.59 -10.30
CA LEU A 26 -47.84 3.36 -11.01
C LEU A 26 -48.26 3.73 -12.44
N PHE A 27 -47.74 3.05 -13.45
CA PHE A 27 -48.45 2.88 -14.72
C PHE A 27 -48.37 1.42 -15.16
N LEU A 28 -49.52 0.77 -15.06
CA LEU A 28 -49.91 -0.42 -15.80
C LEU A 28 -50.39 0.00 -17.19
N GLY A 29 -49.99 -0.70 -18.23
CA GLY A 29 -50.54 -0.60 -19.57
C GLY A 29 -50.43 -1.95 -20.27
N ALA A 30 -51.53 -2.67 -20.23
CA ALA A 30 -51.79 -3.88 -21.03
C ALA A 30 -52.35 -3.51 -22.39
N GLY A 31 -52.06 -4.29 -23.42
CA GLY A 31 -52.68 -4.15 -24.75
C GLY A 31 -52.02 -5.08 -25.76
N THR A 32 -52.48 -6.23 -25.83
CA THR A 32 -53.27 -7.01 -26.83
C THR A 32 -52.61 -7.31 -28.18
N LEU A 33 -52.54 -8.62 -28.39
CA LEU A 33 -52.41 -9.43 -29.60
C LEU A 33 -53.16 -8.90 -30.86
N VAL A 34 -52.49 -8.96 -32.01
CA VAL A 34 -53.12 -9.39 -33.26
C VAL A 34 -52.14 -10.22 -34.08
N ALA A 35 -52.55 -11.42 -34.38
CA ALA A 35 -51.91 -12.33 -35.33
C ALA A 35 -52.45 -12.01 -36.75
N SER A 36 -51.66 -12.29 -37.74
CA SER A 36 -51.99 -12.90 -39.03
C SER A 36 -51.06 -12.43 -40.14
N GLY A 37 -50.24 -13.31 -40.63
CA GLY A 37 -50.19 -13.80 -41.96
C GLY A 37 -49.63 -12.91 -43.05
N LEU A 38 -48.50 -13.37 -43.61
CA LEU A 38 -48.45 -13.71 -45.07
C LEU A 38 -46.95 -14.02 -45.39
N LEU A 39 -46.76 -15.27 -45.76
CA LEU A 39 -45.51 -15.75 -46.41
C LEU A 39 -45.43 -15.08 -47.79
N ALA A 40 -44.43 -14.23 -47.97
CA ALA A 40 -43.93 -13.87 -49.28
C ALA A 40 -42.42 -14.15 -49.28
N ALA A 41 -42.06 -15.24 -49.91
CA ALA A 41 -40.70 -15.59 -50.24
C ALA A 41 -40.15 -14.55 -51.24
N CYS A 42 -39.26 -13.67 -50.79
CA CYS A 42 -38.28 -13.03 -51.66
C CYS A 42 -36.89 -13.48 -51.20
N SER A 43 -36.33 -14.41 -51.97
CA SER A 43 -34.92 -14.74 -51.89
C SER A 43 -34.10 -13.53 -52.33
N THR A 44 -33.81 -12.65 -51.41
CA THR A 44 -32.70 -11.70 -51.56
C THR A 44 -31.46 -12.45 -51.19
N GLU A 45 -30.67 -12.81 -52.17
CA GLU A 45 -29.32 -13.33 -52.00
C GLU A 45 -28.54 -12.32 -51.17
N LEU A 46 -28.31 -12.64 -49.91
CA LEU A 46 -27.48 -11.84 -49.02
C LEU A 46 -26.08 -11.85 -49.61
N ALA A 47 -25.60 -10.71 -50.06
CA ALA A 47 -24.22 -10.53 -50.42
C ALA A 47 -23.34 -11.06 -49.26
N PRO A 48 -22.28 -11.81 -49.55
CA PRO A 48 -21.38 -12.27 -48.49
C PRO A 48 -20.89 -11.07 -47.68
N PRO A 49 -20.72 -11.22 -46.36
CA PRO A 49 -20.20 -10.12 -45.53
C PRO A 49 -18.92 -9.60 -46.18
N GLN A 50 -18.90 -8.32 -46.49
CA GLN A 50 -17.70 -7.66 -46.97
C GLN A 50 -16.64 -7.79 -45.88
N ALA A 51 -15.48 -8.38 -46.23
CA ALA A 51 -14.34 -8.41 -45.31
C ALA A 51 -14.07 -6.95 -44.87
N PRO A 52 -13.78 -6.73 -43.58
CA PRO A 52 -13.42 -5.40 -43.14
C PRO A 52 -12.26 -4.89 -44.01
N PRO A 53 -12.22 -3.59 -44.36
CA PRO A 53 -11.19 -3.03 -45.21
C PRO A 53 -9.84 -3.40 -44.58
N THR A 54 -9.02 -4.11 -45.36
CA THR A 54 -7.62 -4.39 -45.00
C THR A 54 -6.90 -3.06 -44.93
N GLY A 55 -6.53 -2.70 -43.71
CA GLY A 55 -6.06 -1.45 -43.22
C GLY A 55 -5.16 -0.64 -44.12
N GLY A 56 -5.35 0.67 -44.02
CA GLY A 56 -4.25 1.61 -44.06
C GLY A 56 -3.17 1.27 -43.03
N PRO A 57 -2.01 1.94 -43.07
CA PRO A 57 -0.99 1.71 -42.04
C PRO A 57 -1.70 1.76 -40.69
N ALA A 58 -1.53 0.71 -39.90
CA ALA A 58 -2.07 0.69 -38.54
C ALA A 58 -1.52 1.96 -37.87
N ASP A 59 -2.37 2.95 -37.64
CA ASP A 59 -2.07 3.95 -36.63
C ASP A 59 -1.65 3.12 -35.41
N GLU A 60 -0.47 3.35 -34.89
CA GLU A 60 0.00 2.67 -33.69
C GLU A 60 -1.09 2.86 -32.67
N ALA A 61 -1.85 1.78 -32.41
CA ALA A 61 -3.01 1.87 -31.54
C ALA A 61 -2.47 2.32 -30.17
N THR A 62 -2.96 3.45 -29.69
CA THR A 62 -2.59 3.95 -28.37
C THR A 62 -2.79 2.83 -27.37
N PRO A 63 -1.76 2.41 -26.61
CA PRO A 63 -1.88 1.36 -25.64
C PRO A 63 -3.04 1.66 -24.70
N THR A 64 -4.03 0.76 -24.63
CA THR A 64 -5.18 0.95 -23.75
C THR A 64 -4.96 0.20 -22.44
N PRO A 65 -5.34 0.79 -21.31
CA PRO A 65 -5.21 0.13 -20.01
C PRO A 65 -6.08 -1.11 -19.95
N VAL A 66 -5.60 -2.16 -19.30
CA VAL A 66 -6.37 -3.40 -19.06
C VAL A 66 -7.50 -3.20 -18.04
N GLN A 67 -7.51 -2.07 -17.36
CA GLN A 67 -8.55 -1.63 -16.43
C GLN A 67 -8.80 -0.14 -16.60
N THR A 68 -10.07 0.24 -16.49
CA THR A 68 -10.44 1.66 -16.46
C THR A 68 -10.45 2.22 -15.03
N PRO A 69 -10.35 3.54 -14.85
CA PRO A 69 -10.50 4.18 -13.53
C PRO A 69 -11.80 3.80 -12.82
N GLU A 70 -12.91 3.67 -13.55
CA GLU A 70 -14.21 3.27 -12.99
C GLU A 70 -14.19 1.84 -12.44
N GLN A 71 -13.45 0.93 -13.10
CA GLN A 71 -13.25 -0.43 -12.58
C GLN A 71 -12.43 -0.41 -11.29
N LEU A 72 -11.38 0.39 -11.21
CA LEU A 72 -10.59 0.54 -9.97
C LEU A 72 -11.41 1.17 -8.86
N SER A 73 -12.24 2.17 -9.16
CA SER A 73 -13.18 2.78 -8.20
C SER A 73 -14.21 1.80 -7.65
N THR A 74 -14.40 0.65 -8.31
CA THR A 74 -15.21 -0.47 -7.79
C THR A 74 -14.37 -1.46 -6.99
N ILE A 75 -13.15 -1.77 -7.43
CA ILE A 75 -12.27 -2.77 -6.82
C ILE A 75 -11.73 -2.29 -5.46
N VAL A 76 -11.30 -1.02 -5.35
CA VAL A 76 -10.72 -0.46 -4.13
C VAL A 76 -11.69 -0.51 -2.93
N PRO A 77 -12.97 -0.11 -3.05
CA PRO A 77 -13.94 -0.29 -1.97
C PRO A 77 -14.16 -1.75 -1.56
N GLU A 78 -14.07 -2.70 -2.49
CA GLU A 78 -14.20 -4.13 -2.16
C GLU A 78 -12.96 -4.65 -1.39
N VAL A 79 -11.75 -4.16 -1.69
CA VAL A 79 -10.55 -4.41 -0.90
C VAL A 79 -10.72 -3.84 0.50
N ASN A 80 -11.13 -2.56 0.62
CA ASN A 80 -11.38 -1.91 1.90
C ASN A 80 -12.42 -2.68 2.73
N ALA A 81 -13.55 -3.07 2.14
CA ALA A 81 -14.60 -3.82 2.83
C ALA A 81 -14.08 -5.17 3.38
N ALA A 82 -13.23 -5.88 2.61
CA ALA A 82 -12.62 -7.12 3.07
C ALA A 82 -11.66 -6.88 4.26
N VAL A 83 -10.87 -5.80 4.21
CA VAL A 83 -9.96 -5.42 5.30
C VAL A 83 -10.78 -5.05 6.56
N VAL A 84 -11.81 -4.22 6.45
CA VAL A 84 -12.67 -3.83 7.57
C VAL A 84 -13.34 -5.06 8.20
N ALA A 85 -13.94 -5.94 7.41
CA ALA A 85 -14.59 -7.15 7.92
C ALA A 85 -13.60 -8.08 8.65
N ALA A 86 -12.38 -8.22 8.11
CA ALA A 86 -11.33 -9.01 8.73
C ALA A 86 -10.82 -8.38 10.05
N ASP A 87 -10.64 -7.06 10.08
CA ASP A 87 -10.18 -6.32 11.26
C ASP A 87 -11.22 -6.35 12.39
N GLU A 88 -12.51 -6.17 12.09
CA GLU A 88 -13.60 -6.26 13.07
C GLU A 88 -13.72 -7.65 13.69
N SER A 89 -13.55 -8.70 12.88
CA SER A 89 -13.66 -10.10 13.31
C SER A 89 -12.33 -10.69 13.78
N ARG A 90 -11.20 -10.02 13.48
CA ARG A 90 -9.83 -10.51 13.67
C ARG A 90 -9.61 -11.88 13.00
N ASP A 91 -10.22 -12.03 11.84
CA ASP A 91 -10.18 -13.24 11.02
C ASP A 91 -9.56 -12.96 9.64
N ALA A 92 -8.30 -13.39 9.47
CA ALA A 92 -7.58 -13.22 8.22
C ALA A 92 -8.19 -14.00 7.03
N ALA A 93 -9.07 -14.99 7.27
CA ALA A 93 -9.75 -15.69 6.19
C ALA A 93 -10.71 -14.78 5.41
N LEU A 94 -11.22 -13.72 6.04
CA LEU A 94 -12.11 -12.74 5.40
C LEU A 94 -11.38 -11.78 4.44
N LEU A 95 -10.07 -11.75 4.47
CA LEU A 95 -9.25 -10.97 3.52
C LEU A 95 -9.34 -11.52 2.09
N ALA A 96 -9.49 -12.85 1.94
CA ALA A 96 -9.62 -13.47 0.63
C ALA A 96 -11.01 -13.18 0.01
N PRO A 97 -11.10 -13.03 -1.33
CA PRO A 97 -10.02 -13.04 -2.32
C PRO A 97 -9.45 -11.65 -2.64
N ARG A 98 -9.80 -10.60 -1.88
CA ARG A 98 -9.47 -9.20 -2.19
C ARG A 98 -8.12 -8.73 -1.64
N VAL A 99 -7.56 -9.46 -0.69
CA VAL A 99 -6.23 -9.19 -0.13
C VAL A 99 -5.37 -10.45 -0.24
N SER A 100 -4.10 -10.29 -0.55
CA SER A 100 -3.15 -11.38 -0.80
C SER A 100 -1.75 -11.04 -0.25
N GLY A 101 -0.79 -11.93 -0.43
CA GLY A 101 0.63 -11.70 -0.15
C GLY A 101 0.93 -11.25 1.28
N SER A 102 1.90 -10.35 1.41
CA SER A 102 2.35 -9.82 2.69
C SER A 102 1.28 -9.09 3.48
N ALA A 103 0.29 -8.47 2.82
CA ALA A 103 -0.82 -7.81 3.53
C ALA A 103 -1.64 -8.80 4.37
N VAL A 104 -1.87 -10.04 3.88
CA VAL A 104 -2.52 -11.11 4.67
C VAL A 104 -1.63 -11.55 5.82
N GLU A 105 -0.33 -11.75 5.57
CA GLU A 105 0.63 -12.17 6.60
C GLU A 105 0.73 -11.13 7.72
N PHE A 106 0.85 -9.85 7.36
CA PHE A 106 0.97 -8.76 8.34
C PHE A 106 -0.30 -8.63 9.18
N ARG A 107 -1.49 -8.69 8.56
CA ARG A 107 -2.76 -8.69 9.31
C ARG A 107 -2.87 -9.89 10.24
N THR A 108 -2.52 -11.09 9.78
CA THR A 108 -2.53 -12.30 10.60
C THR A 108 -1.63 -12.15 11.83
N ALA A 109 -0.41 -11.63 11.65
CA ALA A 109 0.52 -11.37 12.73
C ALA A 109 -0.03 -10.32 13.71
N THR A 110 -0.60 -9.22 13.20
CA THR A 110 -1.20 -8.18 14.04
C THR A 110 -2.37 -8.73 14.85
N TYR A 111 -3.25 -9.55 14.29
CA TYR A 111 -4.36 -10.17 15.04
C TYR A 111 -3.85 -11.07 16.16
N ALA A 112 -2.76 -11.82 15.92
CA ALA A 112 -2.12 -12.62 16.98
C ALA A 112 -1.51 -11.75 18.09
N MET A 113 -1.04 -10.55 17.78
CA MET A 113 -0.54 -9.60 18.77
C MET A 113 -1.69 -8.92 19.53
N ILE A 114 -2.78 -8.55 18.85
CA ILE A 114 -4.01 -8.00 19.48
C ILE A 114 -4.59 -8.99 20.50
N ALA A 115 -4.58 -10.29 20.22
CA ALA A 115 -5.04 -11.32 21.16
C ALA A 115 -4.26 -11.33 22.48
N LYS A 116 -3.04 -10.78 22.52
CA LYS A 116 -2.19 -10.65 23.72
C LYS A 116 -2.22 -9.25 24.33
N ALA A 117 -2.40 -8.24 23.51
CA ALA A 117 -2.42 -6.84 23.90
C ALA A 117 -3.35 -6.05 22.95
N GLU A 118 -4.53 -5.69 23.44
CA GLU A 118 -5.58 -5.01 22.65
C GLU A 118 -5.10 -3.70 22.02
N GLU A 119 -4.17 -3.03 22.64
CA GLU A 119 -3.59 -1.75 22.16
C GLU A 119 -3.00 -1.84 20.76
N TRP A 120 -2.69 -3.04 20.25
CA TRP A 120 -2.25 -3.23 18.88
C TRP A 120 -3.36 -2.97 17.84
N ALA A 121 -4.62 -2.94 18.26
CA ALA A 121 -5.73 -2.62 17.36
C ALA A 121 -5.64 -1.17 16.82
N GLU A 122 -5.03 -0.25 17.56
CA GLU A 122 -4.81 1.14 17.15
C GLU A 122 -3.81 1.26 15.97
N ASP A 123 -2.98 0.25 15.78
CA ASP A 123 -2.00 0.21 14.70
C ASP A 123 -2.59 -0.30 13.37
N LEU A 124 -3.81 -0.85 13.39
CA LEU A 124 -4.50 -1.27 12.18
C LEU A 124 -4.89 -0.04 11.35
N LYS A 125 -4.28 0.09 10.17
CA LYS A 125 -4.61 1.14 9.21
C LYS A 125 -5.35 0.54 8.03
N VAL A 126 -6.53 1.06 7.77
CA VAL A 126 -7.35 0.67 6.64
C VAL A 126 -7.10 1.68 5.52
N PRO A 127 -6.71 1.24 4.31
CA PRO A 127 -6.59 2.15 3.19
C PRO A 127 -7.96 2.74 2.84
N GLY A 128 -7.97 3.95 2.29
CA GLY A 128 -9.21 4.64 1.90
C GLY A 128 -9.97 3.93 0.77
N THR A 129 -11.11 4.49 0.42
CA THR A 129 -12.01 3.96 -0.62
C THR A 129 -12.05 4.80 -1.89
N GLU A 130 -11.60 6.05 -1.82
CA GLU A 130 -11.55 6.97 -2.96
C GLU A 130 -10.23 6.83 -3.72
N VAL A 131 -10.31 6.57 -5.02
CA VAL A 131 -9.15 6.54 -5.90
C VAL A 131 -8.87 7.96 -6.39
N ILE A 132 -7.78 8.56 -5.92
CA ILE A 132 -7.35 9.90 -6.35
C ILE A 132 -6.63 9.82 -7.68
N LEU A 133 -5.74 8.84 -7.82
CA LEU A 133 -4.90 8.62 -8.98
C LEU A 133 -4.69 7.12 -9.21
N SER A 134 -4.53 6.72 -10.46
CA SER A 134 -4.27 5.32 -10.80
C SER A 134 -3.29 5.17 -11.96
N LEU A 135 -2.43 4.17 -11.83
CA LEU A 135 -1.64 3.61 -12.92
C LEU A 135 -2.14 2.20 -13.18
N THR A 136 -2.43 1.88 -14.44
CA THR A 136 -2.92 0.56 -14.84
C THR A 136 -2.09 0.02 -15.99
N SER A 137 -1.76 -1.27 -15.93
CA SER A 137 -0.95 -1.91 -16.95
C SER A 137 -1.64 -1.95 -18.31
N VAL A 138 -0.87 -1.85 -19.40
CA VAL A 138 -1.30 -2.14 -20.77
C VAL A 138 -1.13 -3.61 -21.14
N THR A 139 -0.44 -4.40 -20.31
CA THR A 139 -0.16 -5.81 -20.63
C THR A 139 -1.41 -6.67 -20.55
N ALA A 140 -1.64 -7.50 -21.56
CA ALA A 140 -2.68 -8.52 -21.54
C ALA A 140 -2.25 -9.79 -20.76
N GLU A 141 -0.97 -9.94 -20.48
CA GLU A 141 -0.40 -11.08 -19.76
C GLU A 141 -0.62 -10.97 -18.25
N PHE A 142 -0.54 -12.09 -17.54
CA PHE A 142 -0.69 -12.16 -16.09
C PHE A 142 0.67 -12.36 -15.39
N PRO A 143 0.86 -11.87 -14.18
CA PRO A 143 -0.08 -11.06 -13.40
C PRO A 143 -0.25 -9.66 -13.97
N ARG A 144 -1.48 -9.16 -14.01
CA ARG A 144 -1.77 -7.76 -14.34
C ARG A 144 -1.62 -6.91 -13.09
N THR A 145 -0.98 -5.76 -13.24
CA THR A 145 -0.67 -4.85 -12.12
C THR A 145 -1.40 -3.53 -12.27
N ALA A 146 -1.89 -3.01 -11.15
CA ALA A 146 -2.31 -1.62 -11.00
C ALA A 146 -1.74 -1.04 -9.69
N ILE A 147 -1.45 0.26 -9.70
CA ILE A 147 -1.09 1.03 -8.50
C ILE A 147 -2.10 2.17 -8.38
N ALA A 148 -2.81 2.22 -7.26
CA ALA A 148 -3.76 3.28 -6.98
C ALA A 148 -3.27 4.13 -5.80
N LEU A 149 -3.40 5.45 -5.91
CA LEU A 149 -3.32 6.36 -4.76
C LEU A 149 -4.74 6.51 -4.22
N VAL A 150 -4.95 6.05 -2.98
CA VAL A 150 -6.27 5.96 -2.36
C VAL A 150 -6.34 6.83 -1.11
N GLN A 151 -7.46 7.48 -0.89
CA GLN A 151 -7.73 8.36 0.25
C GLN A 151 -8.99 7.91 0.98
N ASP A 152 -9.10 8.24 2.26
CA ASP A 152 -10.33 8.10 3.00
C ASP A 152 -11.35 9.15 2.52
N SER A 153 -12.53 8.71 2.12
CA SER A 153 -13.61 9.60 1.67
C SER A 153 -14.26 10.39 2.81
N VAL A 154 -14.00 10.01 4.06
CA VAL A 154 -14.57 10.65 5.26
C VAL A 154 -13.56 11.62 5.88
N GLU A 155 -12.27 11.25 5.88
CA GLU A 155 -11.18 12.11 6.36
C GLU A 155 -10.43 12.70 5.15
N GLU A 156 -11.01 13.74 4.53
CA GLU A 156 -10.43 14.42 3.35
C GLU A 156 -9.00 14.94 3.61
N ASP A 157 -8.65 15.25 4.86
CA ASP A 157 -7.31 15.67 5.28
C ASP A 157 -6.38 14.47 5.60
N GLY A 158 -6.86 13.24 5.46
CA GLY A 158 -6.09 12.03 5.70
C GLY A 158 -4.97 11.86 4.67
N VAL A 159 -3.82 11.34 5.11
CA VAL A 159 -2.69 11.08 4.21
C VAL A 159 -3.01 9.88 3.32
N PRO A 160 -2.95 10.02 1.98
CA PRO A 160 -3.25 8.95 1.05
C PRO A 160 -2.29 7.75 1.15
N TYR A 161 -2.70 6.61 0.56
CA TYR A 161 -1.90 5.40 0.46
C TYR A 161 -1.71 4.96 -0.98
N PHE A 162 -0.49 4.63 -1.36
CA PHE A 162 -0.24 3.83 -2.55
C PHE A 162 -0.69 2.39 -2.29
N MET A 163 -1.55 1.86 -3.12
CA MET A 163 -2.04 0.49 -3.04
C MET A 163 -1.57 -0.30 -4.24
N ALA A 164 -0.86 -1.41 -4.01
CA ALA A 164 -0.46 -2.34 -5.05
C ALA A 164 -1.54 -3.41 -5.25
N LEU A 165 -2.09 -3.46 -6.46
CA LEU A 165 -3.13 -4.37 -6.88
C LEU A 165 -2.58 -5.31 -7.96
N GLN A 166 -2.90 -6.60 -7.85
CA GLN A 166 -2.55 -7.60 -8.86
C GLN A 166 -3.72 -8.53 -9.16
N GLN A 167 -3.83 -8.91 -10.41
CA GLN A 167 -4.69 -9.99 -10.89
C GLN A 167 -3.81 -11.15 -11.35
N ALA A 168 -3.86 -12.28 -10.64
CA ALA A 168 -2.98 -13.41 -10.89
C ALA A 168 -3.29 -14.16 -12.20
N ASP A 169 -4.56 -14.24 -12.58
CA ASP A 169 -5.07 -14.88 -13.81
C ASP A 169 -6.44 -14.33 -14.21
N ALA A 170 -6.97 -14.75 -15.37
CA ALA A 170 -8.22 -14.25 -15.92
C ALA A 170 -9.48 -14.59 -15.08
N LYS A 171 -9.40 -15.54 -14.14
CA LYS A 171 -10.52 -15.96 -13.27
C LYS A 171 -10.41 -15.37 -11.87
N SER A 172 -9.22 -14.94 -11.48
CA SER A 172 -8.96 -14.33 -10.19
C SER A 172 -9.41 -12.86 -10.18
N PRO A 173 -10.01 -12.37 -9.10
CA PRO A 173 -10.22 -10.95 -8.94
C PRO A 173 -8.89 -10.22 -8.72
N TYR A 174 -8.88 -8.90 -8.89
CA TYR A 174 -7.78 -8.11 -8.39
C TYR A 174 -7.72 -8.17 -6.86
N SER A 175 -6.53 -8.32 -6.31
CA SER A 175 -6.25 -8.33 -4.89
C SER A 175 -5.14 -7.34 -4.55
N ALA A 176 -5.28 -6.65 -3.41
CA ALA A 176 -4.19 -5.84 -2.87
C ALA A 176 -3.23 -6.72 -2.08
N TRP A 177 -1.93 -6.59 -2.32
CA TRP A 177 -0.92 -7.27 -1.52
C TRP A 177 -0.15 -6.34 -0.59
N GLY A 178 -0.32 -5.02 -0.73
CA GLY A 178 0.31 -4.05 0.14
C GLY A 178 -0.20 -2.63 -0.09
N TRP A 179 -0.02 -1.78 0.93
CA TRP A 179 -0.28 -0.35 0.85
C TRP A 179 0.75 0.43 1.67
N ALA A 180 1.26 1.51 1.07
CA ALA A 180 2.28 2.38 1.65
C ALA A 180 1.72 3.80 1.80
N GLN A 181 1.70 4.32 3.04
CA GLN A 181 1.25 5.68 3.30
C GLN A 181 2.18 6.65 2.58
N GLN A 182 1.60 7.60 1.85
CA GLN A 182 2.34 8.62 1.14
C GLN A 182 3.21 9.42 2.12
N ALA A 183 4.46 9.68 1.73
CA ALA A 183 5.33 10.52 2.53
C ALA A 183 4.85 11.98 2.45
N VAL A 184 4.62 12.59 3.62
CA VAL A 184 4.26 13.99 3.73
C VAL A 184 5.51 14.88 3.62
N ASN A 185 5.35 16.11 3.14
CA ASN A 185 6.41 17.11 2.97
C ASN A 185 7.49 16.74 1.90
N LEU A 186 7.17 15.85 0.99
CA LEU A 186 7.96 15.68 -0.21
C LEU A 186 7.37 16.60 -1.30
N GLU A 187 8.14 17.59 -1.74
CA GLU A 187 7.84 18.40 -2.92
C GLU A 187 8.17 17.58 -4.18
N ILE A 188 7.45 16.49 -4.39
CA ILE A 188 7.57 15.67 -5.59
C ILE A 188 6.36 15.98 -6.45
N GLU A 189 6.58 16.64 -7.60
CA GLU A 189 5.62 16.55 -8.68
C GLU A 189 5.61 15.09 -9.15
N MET A 190 4.60 14.34 -8.72
CA MET A 190 4.41 12.98 -9.19
C MET A 190 4.00 13.02 -10.66
N PRO A 191 4.87 12.61 -11.60
CA PRO A 191 4.51 12.55 -13.01
C PRO A 191 3.53 11.40 -13.22
N MET A 192 2.27 11.70 -12.96
CA MET A 192 1.17 10.79 -13.21
C MET A 192 0.90 10.72 -14.71
N VAL A 193 0.22 9.67 -15.12
CA VAL A 193 -0.20 9.49 -16.51
C VAL A 193 -1.00 10.72 -16.95
N ALA A 194 -0.56 11.38 -18.01
CA ALA A 194 -1.18 12.61 -18.51
C ALA A 194 -2.63 12.41 -18.99
N ASP A 195 -3.05 11.17 -19.24
CA ASP A 195 -4.40 10.77 -19.63
C ASP A 195 -4.69 9.42 -18.97
N GLU A 196 -5.73 9.36 -18.13
CA GLU A 196 -6.18 8.15 -17.44
C GLU A 196 -6.60 7.00 -18.39
N LEU A 197 -6.84 7.31 -19.66
CA LEU A 197 -7.13 6.32 -20.70
C LEU A 197 -5.88 5.73 -21.34
N VAL A 198 -4.71 6.24 -21.02
CA VAL A 198 -3.42 5.70 -21.46
C VAL A 198 -2.87 4.78 -20.37
N GLY A 199 -2.82 3.49 -20.66
CA GLY A 199 -2.22 2.53 -19.72
C GLY A 199 -0.70 2.68 -19.64
N ALA A 200 -0.13 2.16 -18.55
CA ALA A 200 1.29 2.21 -18.26
C ALA A 200 1.99 0.88 -18.60
N GLU A 201 3.24 0.96 -19.04
CA GLU A 201 4.08 -0.22 -19.19
C GLU A 201 4.42 -0.79 -17.80
N GLN A 202 4.28 -2.09 -17.64
CA GLN A 202 4.65 -2.78 -16.41
C GLN A 202 6.17 -2.95 -16.34
N VAL A 203 6.76 -2.57 -15.20
CA VAL A 203 8.17 -2.80 -14.92
C VAL A 203 8.35 -4.01 -13.99
N THR A 204 9.40 -4.77 -14.24
CA THR A 204 9.82 -5.93 -13.45
C THR A 204 11.03 -5.57 -12.59
N ALA A 205 11.49 -6.51 -11.78
CA ALA A 205 12.66 -6.34 -10.92
C ALA A 205 13.92 -5.87 -11.69
N GLU A 206 14.09 -6.34 -12.93
CA GLU A 206 15.27 -6.09 -13.76
C GLU A 206 15.01 -5.15 -14.95
N SER A 207 13.87 -4.45 -14.98
CA SER A 207 13.59 -3.48 -16.04
C SER A 207 14.66 -2.40 -16.12
N ASP A 208 15.09 -2.08 -17.34
CA ASP A 208 16.07 -1.06 -17.68
C ASP A 208 15.42 0.29 -18.04
N GLY A 209 16.23 1.25 -18.52
CA GLY A 209 15.76 2.60 -18.87
C GLY A 209 15.40 3.50 -17.68
N LEU A 210 15.66 3.05 -16.45
CA LEU A 210 15.58 3.80 -15.21
C LEU A 210 17.00 4.10 -14.69
N VAL A 211 17.17 5.06 -13.76
CA VAL A 211 18.48 5.36 -13.15
C VAL A 211 19.08 4.13 -12.47
N MET A 212 18.24 3.21 -12.00
CA MET A 212 18.61 1.86 -11.57
C MET A 212 17.42 0.91 -11.68
N THR A 213 17.68 -0.41 -11.73
CA THR A 213 16.61 -1.40 -11.79
C THR A 213 15.78 -1.39 -10.49
N PRO A 214 14.47 -1.72 -10.53
CA PRO A 214 13.62 -1.77 -9.34
C PRO A 214 14.17 -2.62 -8.20
N ALA A 215 14.76 -3.78 -8.51
CA ALA A 215 15.39 -4.63 -7.51
C ALA A 215 16.56 -3.94 -6.80
N LYS A 216 17.41 -3.21 -7.53
CA LYS A 216 18.52 -2.46 -6.97
C LYS A 216 18.03 -1.27 -6.12
N ALA A 217 16.97 -0.58 -6.55
CA ALA A 217 16.39 0.53 -5.80
C ALA A 217 15.83 0.06 -4.45
N LEU A 218 15.10 -1.05 -4.40
CA LEU A 218 14.61 -1.64 -3.15
C LEU A 218 15.77 -2.12 -2.25
N ALA A 219 16.80 -2.76 -2.83
CA ALA A 219 17.98 -3.21 -2.09
C ALA A 219 18.79 -2.04 -1.52
N LEU A 220 18.97 -0.95 -2.28
CA LEU A 220 19.61 0.27 -1.82
C LEU A 220 18.83 0.85 -0.64
N TYR A 221 17.50 0.97 -0.76
CA TYR A 221 16.67 1.52 0.30
C TYR A 221 16.77 0.68 1.59
N ALA A 222 16.70 -0.65 1.49
CA ALA A 222 16.90 -1.55 2.64
C ALA A 222 18.30 -1.39 3.28
N THR A 223 19.32 -1.18 2.45
CA THR A 223 20.71 -0.97 2.89
C THR A 223 20.86 0.36 3.63
N VAL A 224 20.26 1.44 3.12
CA VAL A 224 20.28 2.77 3.76
C VAL A 224 19.47 2.78 5.07
N LEU A 225 18.31 2.13 5.10
CA LEU A 225 17.54 1.97 6.34
C LEU A 225 18.33 1.20 7.42
N THR A 226 19.19 0.26 7.01
CA THR A 226 20.03 -0.52 7.94
C THR A 226 21.27 0.22 8.40
N GLY A 227 21.96 0.90 7.47
CA GLY A 227 23.31 1.45 7.68
C GLY A 227 23.36 2.97 7.79
N GLY A 228 22.24 3.67 7.54
CA GLY A 228 22.19 5.12 7.44
C GLY A 228 22.79 5.64 6.13
N ASP A 229 22.98 6.97 6.04
CA ASP A 229 23.46 7.66 4.84
C ASP A 229 24.84 7.19 4.37
N ALA A 230 25.68 6.72 5.29
CA ALA A 230 27.00 6.15 4.96
C ALA A 230 26.91 4.89 4.06
N ALA A 231 25.76 4.25 3.96
CA ALA A 231 25.52 3.11 3.09
C ALA A 231 25.19 3.49 1.63
N ASP A 232 25.02 4.78 1.36
CA ASP A 232 24.79 5.36 0.02
C ASP A 232 25.85 6.46 -0.28
N PRO A 233 27.12 6.08 -0.49
CA PRO A 233 28.20 7.06 -0.71
C PRO A 233 28.06 7.85 -2.02
N ASP A 234 27.26 7.35 -2.96
CA ASP A 234 27.03 7.98 -4.27
C ASP A 234 25.78 8.87 -4.28
N ASP A 235 25.10 9.01 -3.12
CA ASP A 235 23.89 9.85 -2.94
C ASP A 235 22.79 9.53 -3.98
N LEU A 236 22.50 8.24 -4.15
CA LEU A 236 21.54 7.74 -5.14
C LEU A 236 20.10 7.72 -4.62
N LEU A 237 19.90 7.83 -3.30
CA LEU A 237 18.60 7.80 -2.64
C LEU A 237 18.27 9.16 -2.02
N ALA A 238 17.12 9.71 -2.36
CA ALA A 238 16.67 10.96 -1.76
C ALA A 238 16.30 10.78 -0.27
N PRO A 239 16.60 11.79 0.59
CA PRO A 239 16.17 11.79 1.98
C PRO A 239 14.64 11.65 2.09
N ASN A 240 14.17 10.93 3.11
CA ASN A 240 12.74 10.71 3.28
C ASN A 240 12.34 10.60 4.76
N PRO A 241 11.08 10.96 5.11
CA PRO A 241 10.60 11.00 6.50
C PRO A 241 10.63 9.64 7.21
N PHE A 242 10.43 8.53 6.51
CA PHE A 242 10.44 7.20 7.11
C PHE A 242 11.84 6.82 7.59
N GLN A 243 12.87 7.08 6.77
CA GLN A 243 14.29 6.86 7.12
C GLN A 243 14.67 7.72 8.33
N THR A 244 14.41 9.04 8.26
CA THR A 244 14.72 9.98 9.35
C THR A 244 14.04 9.57 10.65
N GLY A 245 12.73 9.33 10.63
CA GLY A 245 11.98 8.93 11.81
C GLY A 245 12.39 7.56 12.37
N THR A 246 12.80 6.61 11.52
CA THR A 246 13.33 5.32 11.96
C THR A 246 14.67 5.49 12.66
N HIS A 247 15.57 6.28 12.07
CA HIS A 247 16.87 6.58 12.68
C HIS A 247 16.69 7.28 14.02
N GLU A 248 15.87 8.33 14.12
CA GLU A 248 15.58 9.04 15.36
C GLU A 248 15.03 8.11 16.45
N ARG A 249 14.09 7.24 16.13
CA ARG A 249 13.57 6.24 17.10
C ARG A 249 14.64 5.30 17.62
N ILE A 250 15.56 4.84 16.74
CA ILE A 250 16.66 3.96 17.12
C ILE A 250 17.64 4.70 18.04
N GLN A 251 18.02 5.94 17.73
CA GLN A 251 18.94 6.74 18.55
C GLN A 251 18.32 7.10 19.90
N THR A 252 17.04 7.44 19.94
CA THR A 252 16.32 7.71 21.20
C THR A 252 16.31 6.48 22.09
N GLU A 253 15.91 5.32 21.59
CA GLU A 253 15.90 4.07 22.34
C GLU A 253 17.32 3.70 22.84
N ARG A 254 18.34 3.87 21.98
CA ARG A 254 19.74 3.62 22.33
C ARG A 254 20.23 4.56 23.44
N SER A 255 19.83 5.84 23.38
CA SER A 255 20.14 6.81 24.43
C SER A 255 19.47 6.48 25.77
N GLU A 256 18.20 6.09 25.75
CA GLU A 256 17.44 5.71 26.94
C GLU A 256 18.03 4.46 27.61
N LEU A 257 18.40 3.46 26.82
CA LEU A 257 18.98 2.21 27.32
C LEU A 257 20.39 2.39 27.93
N ASN A 258 21.13 3.43 27.53
CA ASN A 258 22.45 3.75 28.05
C ASN A 258 22.44 4.96 29.00
N ALA A 259 21.24 5.34 29.51
CA ALA A 259 21.14 6.47 30.43
C ALA A 259 21.93 6.20 31.73
N GLY A 260 22.91 7.08 32.02
CA GLY A 260 23.77 6.98 33.21
C GLY A 260 25.04 6.17 33.06
N VAL A 261 25.30 5.63 31.88
CA VAL A 261 26.56 4.94 31.49
C VAL A 261 27.11 5.54 30.20
N GLU A 262 28.27 5.09 29.74
CA GLU A 262 28.79 5.49 28.44
C GLU A 262 27.94 4.89 27.30
N TRP A 263 28.05 5.50 26.11
CA TRP A 263 27.33 5.08 24.94
C TRP A 263 27.63 3.63 24.54
N ASP A 264 26.58 2.79 24.41
CA ASP A 264 26.68 1.35 24.14
C ASP A 264 27.30 0.47 25.25
N GLU A 265 27.46 1.01 26.45
CA GLU A 265 28.01 0.23 27.58
C GLU A 265 26.96 -0.74 28.16
N ALA A 266 25.68 -0.35 28.21
CA ALA A 266 24.62 -1.23 28.69
C ALA A 266 23.95 -2.04 27.56
N ALA A 267 23.64 -1.40 26.42
CA ALA A 267 22.99 -2.06 25.30
C ALA A 267 23.30 -1.38 23.96
N THR A 268 23.22 -2.16 22.87
CA THR A 268 23.23 -1.64 21.49
C THR A 268 21.87 -1.87 20.85
N VAL A 269 21.45 -0.94 19.99
CA VAL A 269 20.20 -1.04 19.21
C VAL A 269 20.52 -1.00 17.73
N ARG A 270 20.02 -1.97 16.99
CA ARG A 270 20.18 -2.04 15.52
C ARG A 270 18.91 -2.59 14.89
N GLU A 271 18.50 -1.99 13.78
CA GLU A 271 17.45 -2.53 12.90
C GLU A 271 18.07 -2.92 11.56
N THR A 272 17.80 -4.14 11.10
CA THR A 272 18.33 -4.66 9.84
C THR A 272 17.18 -4.93 8.91
N TYR A 273 17.24 -4.36 7.71
CA TYR A 273 16.23 -4.48 6.67
C TYR A 273 16.69 -5.42 5.55
N THR A 274 15.75 -6.18 5.01
CA THR A 274 15.93 -7.04 3.83
C THR A 274 14.74 -6.88 2.90
N VAL A 275 14.96 -7.02 1.59
CA VAL A 275 13.87 -7.04 0.61
C VAL A 275 13.18 -8.41 0.67
N ARG A 276 11.85 -8.42 0.64
CA ARG A 276 11.07 -9.64 0.46
C ARG A 276 11.03 -10.01 -1.01
N ASP A 277 11.46 -11.23 -1.33
CA ASP A 277 11.43 -11.73 -2.69
C ASP A 277 10.00 -11.96 -3.20
N GLY A 278 9.79 -11.73 -4.50
CA GLY A 278 8.56 -12.07 -5.20
C GLY A 278 7.40 -11.09 -5.04
N GLU A 279 7.56 -10.02 -4.26
CA GLU A 279 6.57 -8.95 -4.13
C GLU A 279 7.12 -7.64 -4.70
N LEU A 280 6.73 -7.37 -5.94
CA LEU A 280 7.02 -6.13 -6.66
C LEU A 280 5.84 -5.80 -7.56
N ALA A 281 5.36 -4.57 -7.50
CA ALA A 281 4.46 -3.96 -8.46
C ALA A 281 5.12 -2.70 -8.99
N GLY A 282 5.29 -2.58 -10.30
CA GLY A 282 5.91 -1.42 -10.91
C GLY A 282 5.24 -1.03 -12.22
N LEU A 283 5.05 0.27 -12.42
CA LEU A 283 4.44 0.84 -13.62
C LEU A 283 5.16 2.12 -14.02
N ARG A 284 5.38 2.27 -15.34
CA ARG A 284 5.99 3.48 -15.93
C ARG A 284 5.10 4.70 -15.69
N THR A 285 5.75 5.83 -15.46
CA THR A 285 5.12 7.16 -15.39
C THR A 285 5.25 7.90 -16.72
N ALA A 286 4.47 8.97 -16.90
CA ALA A 286 4.42 9.72 -18.16
C ALA A 286 5.77 10.34 -18.57
N ASP A 287 6.66 10.59 -17.63
CA ASP A 287 8.01 11.13 -17.85
C ASP A 287 9.07 10.04 -18.12
N GLY A 288 8.64 8.77 -18.24
CA GLY A 288 9.52 7.64 -18.47
C GLY A 288 10.18 7.06 -17.21
N GLY A 289 9.92 7.64 -16.03
CA GLY A 289 10.26 7.05 -14.74
C GLY A 289 9.36 5.86 -14.39
N ALA A 290 9.34 5.43 -13.13
CA ALA A 290 8.44 4.38 -12.65
C ALA A 290 8.06 4.59 -11.19
N ILE A 291 6.81 4.26 -10.83
CA ILE A 291 6.41 4.00 -9.45
C ILE A 291 6.54 2.50 -9.20
N VAL A 292 7.27 2.16 -8.16
CA VAL A 292 7.54 0.78 -7.77
C VAL A 292 7.15 0.57 -6.31
N MET A 293 6.33 -0.43 -6.04
CA MET A 293 6.02 -0.88 -4.69
C MET A 293 6.72 -2.20 -4.40
N GLY A 294 7.17 -2.35 -3.16
CA GLY A 294 7.83 -3.56 -2.67
C GLY A 294 7.61 -3.75 -1.18
N THR A 295 8.07 -4.89 -0.67
CA THR A 295 7.98 -5.24 0.75
C THR A 295 9.37 -5.42 1.33
N LEU A 296 9.62 -4.76 2.46
CA LEU A 296 10.81 -4.95 3.27
C LEU A 296 10.44 -5.68 4.56
N MET A 297 11.32 -6.54 5.01
CA MET A 297 11.25 -7.19 6.32
C MET A 297 12.36 -6.62 7.19
N SER A 298 12.09 -6.35 8.47
CA SER A 298 13.15 -5.91 9.38
C SER A 298 13.04 -6.54 10.76
N THR A 299 14.20 -6.64 11.41
CA THR A 299 14.31 -7.01 12.83
C THR A 299 15.07 -5.92 13.57
N ARG A 300 14.41 -5.28 14.54
CA ARG A 300 15.07 -4.38 15.48
C ARG A 300 15.55 -5.19 16.69
N LYS A 301 16.85 -5.27 16.84
CA LYS A 301 17.51 -6.00 17.91
C LYS A 301 18.13 -5.03 18.92
N VAL A 302 17.75 -5.18 20.18
CA VAL A 302 18.50 -4.68 21.33
C VAL A 302 19.38 -5.80 21.81
N SER A 303 20.71 -5.61 21.80
CA SER A 303 21.68 -6.55 22.39
C SER A 303 22.17 -5.99 23.72
N ILE A 304 21.87 -6.71 24.80
CA ILE A 304 22.17 -6.31 26.17
C ILE A 304 23.55 -6.85 26.53
N LYS A 305 24.40 -6.02 27.10
CA LYS A 305 25.77 -6.41 27.49
C LYS A 305 25.76 -7.31 28.71
N ASP A 306 26.80 -8.14 28.82
CA ASP A 306 26.99 -9.03 29.96
C ASP A 306 26.96 -8.27 31.30
N GLY A 307 26.11 -8.71 32.21
CA GLY A 307 25.93 -8.06 33.51
C GLY A 307 24.94 -6.89 33.52
N ALA A 308 24.48 -6.42 32.36
CA ALA A 308 23.41 -5.43 32.27
C ALA A 308 22.02 -6.10 32.22
N THR A 309 21.01 -5.34 32.60
CA THR A 309 19.62 -5.78 32.56
C THR A 309 18.74 -4.64 32.05
N MET A 310 18.00 -4.88 30.99
CA MET A 310 16.96 -3.97 30.52
C MET A 310 15.65 -4.31 31.23
N ARG A 311 15.02 -3.33 31.87
CA ARG A 311 13.75 -3.52 32.58
C ARG A 311 12.78 -2.40 32.27
N TYR A 312 11.55 -2.76 31.88
CA TYR A 312 10.43 -1.83 31.81
C TYR A 312 9.74 -1.74 33.19
N ALA A 313 9.52 -0.53 33.68
CA ALA A 313 8.80 -0.31 34.95
C ALA A 313 7.36 -0.81 34.85
N GLU A 314 6.70 -0.50 33.73
CA GLU A 314 5.33 -0.91 33.42
C GLU A 314 5.28 -1.76 32.15
N ASP A 315 4.20 -2.50 31.96
CA ASP A 315 3.97 -3.21 30.74
C ASP A 315 3.64 -2.22 29.59
N ASN A 316 4.27 -2.46 28.46
CA ASN A 316 3.91 -1.83 27.19
C ASN A 316 3.37 -2.90 26.23
N LYS A 317 2.87 -2.48 25.06
CA LYS A 317 2.26 -3.40 24.08
C LYS A 317 3.20 -4.53 23.64
N TYR A 318 4.52 -4.33 23.60
CA TYR A 318 5.49 -5.40 23.27
C TYR A 318 5.73 -6.34 24.43
N THR A 319 5.92 -5.83 25.67
CA THR A 319 6.15 -6.67 26.84
C THR A 319 4.94 -7.56 27.16
N LYS A 320 3.72 -7.09 26.87
CA LYS A 320 2.49 -7.91 26.97
C LYS A 320 2.50 -9.06 25.96
N VAL A 321 2.98 -8.82 24.73
CA VAL A 321 3.13 -9.89 23.72
C VAL A 321 4.14 -10.93 24.17
N ILE A 322 5.28 -10.51 24.74
CA ILE A 322 6.36 -11.37 25.20
C ILE A 322 5.99 -12.08 26.52
N GLY A 323 5.19 -11.46 27.37
CA GLY A 323 4.83 -11.95 28.70
C GLY A 323 5.88 -11.72 29.78
N LYS A 324 6.86 -10.81 29.55
CA LYS A 324 7.86 -10.39 30.54
C LYS A 324 8.37 -8.96 30.27
N LYS A 325 8.93 -8.33 31.31
CA LYS A 325 9.43 -6.95 31.30
C LYS A 325 10.92 -6.82 31.50
N GLU A 326 11.62 -7.91 31.72
CA GLU A 326 13.03 -7.94 32.03
C GLU A 326 13.79 -8.82 31.04
N PHE A 327 14.89 -8.28 30.51
CA PHE A 327 15.71 -8.92 29.48
C PHE A 327 17.18 -8.76 29.84
N THR A 328 17.96 -9.83 29.66
CA THR A 328 19.37 -9.89 30.07
C THR A 328 20.33 -10.24 28.93
N SER A 329 19.79 -10.59 27.75
CA SER A 329 20.60 -10.93 26.58
C SER A 329 20.15 -10.16 25.35
N GLU A 330 18.90 -10.37 24.92
CA GLU A 330 18.38 -9.70 23.74
C GLU A 330 16.88 -9.40 23.83
N TYR A 331 16.47 -8.39 23.08
CA TYR A 331 15.09 -8.02 22.85
C TYR A 331 14.89 -7.73 21.36
N LEU A 332 13.97 -8.46 20.73
CA LEU A 332 13.74 -8.47 19.29
C LEU A 332 12.32 -7.99 18.97
N ARG A 333 12.19 -7.23 17.88
CA ARG A 333 10.93 -6.81 17.31
C ARG A 333 11.02 -6.96 15.80
N ASP A 334 10.12 -7.76 15.22
CA ASP A 334 10.06 -8.02 13.80
C ASP A 334 8.99 -7.15 13.16
N TYR A 335 9.31 -6.59 11.99
CA TYR A 335 8.43 -5.72 11.24
C TYR A 335 8.37 -6.13 9.76
N GLY A 336 7.21 -5.86 9.16
CA GLY A 336 7.03 -5.81 7.71
C GLY A 336 6.73 -4.38 7.29
N THR A 337 7.30 -3.95 6.16
CA THR A 337 7.13 -2.58 5.66
C THR A 337 6.78 -2.62 4.18
N HIS A 338 5.59 -2.14 3.82
CA HIS A 338 5.30 -1.84 2.42
C HIS A 338 5.91 -0.48 2.08
N VAL A 339 6.60 -0.40 0.95
CA VAL A 339 7.25 0.82 0.48
C VAL A 339 6.80 1.16 -0.94
N ALA A 340 6.77 2.45 -1.26
CA ALA A 340 6.59 2.97 -2.59
C ALA A 340 7.78 3.86 -2.94
N LEU A 341 8.40 3.61 -4.09
CA LEU A 341 9.53 4.34 -4.64
C LEU A 341 9.14 4.94 -5.98
N TYR A 342 9.56 6.18 -6.24
CA TYR A 342 9.65 6.72 -7.59
C TYR A 342 11.10 6.58 -8.06
N ILE A 343 11.29 5.96 -9.22
CA ILE A 343 12.59 5.76 -9.85
C ILE A 343 12.60 6.57 -11.13
N PRO A 344 13.41 7.64 -11.25
CA PRO A 344 13.49 8.45 -12.45
C PRO A 344 13.93 7.66 -13.68
N SER A 345 13.58 8.13 -14.88
CA SER A 345 14.14 7.59 -16.11
C SER A 345 15.65 7.85 -16.17
N GLN A 346 16.39 7.02 -16.88
CA GLN A 346 17.83 7.17 -17.07
C GLN A 346 18.18 8.50 -17.74
N ASP A 347 17.35 8.96 -18.68
CA ASP A 347 17.55 10.21 -19.41
C ASP A 347 17.32 11.45 -18.52
N ALA A 348 16.36 11.39 -17.59
CA ALA A 348 16.12 12.46 -16.64
C ALA A 348 17.21 12.52 -15.56
N GLY A 349 17.80 11.38 -15.20
CA GLY A 349 18.74 11.29 -14.09
C GLY A 349 18.08 11.58 -12.75
N GLY A 350 18.89 11.80 -11.71
CA GLY A 350 18.42 12.13 -10.37
C GLY A 350 18.44 10.94 -9.42
N GLN A 351 17.85 11.12 -8.23
CA GLN A 351 17.86 10.15 -7.14
C GLN A 351 16.58 9.31 -7.15
N VAL A 352 16.66 8.07 -6.68
CA VAL A 352 15.48 7.27 -6.29
C VAL A 352 14.81 7.96 -5.11
N GLN A 353 13.50 8.12 -5.19
CA GLN A 353 12.73 8.87 -4.20
C GLN A 353 11.76 7.92 -3.45
N PRO A 354 11.97 7.63 -2.16
CA PRO A 354 10.98 6.95 -1.35
C PRO A 354 9.76 7.86 -1.12
N ILE A 355 8.64 7.52 -1.76
CA ILE A 355 7.42 8.32 -1.79
C ILE A 355 6.34 7.81 -0.83
N GLY A 356 6.53 6.64 -0.23
CA GLY A 356 5.60 6.11 0.75
C GLY A 356 6.17 4.94 1.53
N ALA A 357 5.69 4.78 2.78
CA ALA A 357 6.02 3.64 3.63
C ALA A 357 4.93 3.39 4.67
N THR A 358 4.65 2.11 4.95
CA THR A 358 3.82 1.67 6.08
C THR A 358 4.50 0.51 6.77
N GLN A 359 4.94 0.70 8.01
CA GLN A 359 5.56 -0.34 8.83
C GLN A 359 4.53 -0.96 9.78
N THR A 360 4.49 -2.27 9.83
CA THR A 360 3.63 -3.08 10.70
C THR A 360 4.48 -3.96 11.59
N ALA A 361 4.22 -3.96 12.90
CA ALA A 361 4.87 -4.90 13.81
C ALA A 361 4.27 -6.29 13.64
N LEU A 362 5.13 -7.30 13.55
CA LEU A 362 4.74 -8.69 13.29
C LEU A 362 4.93 -9.59 14.51
N ASN A 363 5.95 -9.30 15.31
CA ASN A 363 6.29 -10.12 16.48
C ASN A 363 7.18 -9.34 17.46
N ALA A 364 7.25 -9.83 18.69
CA ALA A 364 8.24 -9.43 19.67
C ALA A 364 8.67 -10.64 20.51
N SER A 365 9.96 -10.72 20.82
CA SER A 365 10.55 -11.77 21.65
C SER A 365 11.77 -11.22 22.45
N GLY A 366 12.27 -12.00 23.41
CA GLY A 366 13.45 -11.59 24.16
C GLY A 366 13.83 -12.58 25.26
N THR A 367 15.12 -12.54 25.69
CA THR A 367 15.71 -13.42 26.69
C THR A 367 16.40 -12.66 27.83
#